data_35573a33a2dba514edaec81db06209dd
#
_entry.id   35573a33a2dba514edaec81db06209dd
#
_cell.length_a   1.000
_cell.length_b   1.000
_cell.length_c   1.000
_cell.angle_alpha   90.00
_cell.angle_beta   90.00
_cell.angle_gamma   90.00
#
_symmetry.space_group_name_H-M   'P 1'
#
loop_
_entity.id
_entity.type
_entity.pdbx_description
1 polymer ?
#
loop_
_entity_poly.entity_id
_entity_poly.type
_entity_poly.pdbx_seq_one_letter_code
_entity_poly.pdbx_strand_id
1 'polypeptide(L)'
;MEDILRPIYQERASNRNTLGILIMEKKRMISPETDNFDSILLVIVKSLEEKWLVKHYEFKEQSAALHVIDQELLQEWIETSTYRRAVEWIINGRIIYDRNEYIAQLKETLRIFPQDKRELRLAIEFSKLTRSYSESRNLYETGHYLDAYSRLLRSLHYLGRIAIIEKGYHPEVMVWSQVKRIDPEVYKLYEELVRSTEETKKRVELMLLAIDFALNKRTDTCAAHLINVMSERHEPWGFGELKTHPDVSPYKYDLVSTMEYLVFKDIITVILEETKSETIRHRKYQVNDAGMK
;
A
#
# COMPACT_ATOMS: atom_id res chain seq x y z
N MET A 1 -23.41 4.55 22.52
CA MET A 1 -23.36 3.44 21.53
C MET A 1 -22.89 2.13 22.17
N GLU A 2 -21.87 2.14 23.03
CA GLU A 2 -21.30 0.93 23.65
C GLU A 2 -22.36 0.04 24.34
N ASP A 3 -23.24 0.61 25.17
CA ASP A 3 -24.27 -0.16 25.88
C ASP A 3 -25.25 -0.86 24.93
N ILE A 4 -25.52 -0.28 23.77
CA ILE A 4 -26.42 -0.87 22.76
C ILE A 4 -25.75 -2.06 22.06
N LEU A 5 -24.44 -1.98 21.81
CA LEU A 5 -23.66 -3.05 21.18
C LEU A 5 -23.21 -4.13 22.19
N ARG A 6 -23.43 -3.88 23.49
CA ARG A 6 -22.99 -4.76 24.58
C ARG A 6 -23.39 -6.23 24.41
N PRO A 7 -24.65 -6.58 24.05
CA PRO A 7 -25.02 -7.98 23.85
C PRO A 7 -24.18 -8.65 22.75
N ILE A 8 -23.89 -7.92 21.67
CA ILE A 8 -23.13 -8.42 20.50
C ILE A 8 -21.69 -8.72 20.88
N TYR A 9 -21.00 -7.81 21.58
CA TYR A 9 -19.61 -8.03 21.92
C TYR A 9 -19.39 -8.92 23.15
N GLN A 10 -20.33 -8.99 24.10
CA GLN A 10 -20.22 -9.91 25.24
C GLN A 10 -20.28 -11.38 24.82
N GLU A 11 -21.19 -11.73 23.91
CA GLU A 11 -21.24 -13.06 23.32
C GLU A 11 -19.89 -13.42 22.65
N ARG A 12 -19.35 -12.48 21.90
CA ARG A 12 -18.07 -12.67 21.20
C ARG A 12 -16.89 -12.76 22.17
N ALA A 13 -16.83 -11.93 23.20
CA ALA A 13 -15.77 -11.94 24.22
C ALA A 13 -15.67 -13.26 24.98
N SER A 14 -16.81 -13.93 25.20
CA SER A 14 -16.86 -15.25 25.86
C SER A 14 -16.31 -16.38 24.99
N ASN A 15 -16.25 -16.21 23.67
CA ASN A 15 -15.75 -17.23 22.76
C ASN A 15 -14.23 -17.38 22.88
N ARG A 16 -13.76 -18.62 23.06
CA ARG A 16 -12.31 -18.95 23.18
C ARG A 16 -11.52 -18.61 21.91
N ASN A 17 -12.18 -18.50 20.76
CA ASN A 17 -11.57 -18.14 19.49
C ASN A 17 -11.31 -16.62 19.37
N THR A 18 -11.94 -15.77 20.18
CA THR A 18 -11.77 -14.31 20.13
C THR A 18 -10.46 -13.90 20.80
N LEU A 19 -9.64 -13.18 20.07
CA LEU A 19 -8.37 -12.59 20.52
C LEU A 19 -8.59 -11.19 21.09
N GLY A 20 -9.45 -10.40 20.45
CA GLY A 20 -9.72 -9.06 20.91
C GLY A 20 -10.90 -8.40 20.22
N ILE A 21 -11.42 -7.33 20.85
CA ILE A 21 -12.55 -6.54 20.35
C ILE A 21 -12.24 -5.07 20.52
N LEU A 22 -12.41 -4.32 19.44
CA LEU A 22 -12.25 -2.87 19.38
C LEU A 22 -13.55 -2.21 18.94
N ILE A 23 -13.79 -1.01 19.45
CA ILE A 23 -14.83 -0.13 18.93
C ILE A 23 -14.20 1.17 18.44
N MET A 24 -14.63 1.61 17.25
CA MET A 24 -14.31 2.90 16.70
C MET A 24 -15.60 3.67 16.46
N GLU A 25 -15.72 4.82 17.09
CA GLU A 25 -16.90 5.68 16.96
C GLU A 25 -16.62 6.80 15.97
N LYS A 26 -17.63 7.15 15.22
CA LYS A 26 -17.65 8.26 14.28
C LYS A 26 -17.36 9.58 15.00
N LYS A 27 -16.36 10.31 14.54
CA LYS A 27 -15.94 11.58 15.15
C LYS A 27 -16.64 12.80 14.54
N ARG A 28 -17.22 12.67 13.36
CA ARG A 28 -17.84 13.76 12.58
C ARG A 28 -19.09 13.23 11.90
N MET A 29 -19.94 14.13 11.41
CA MET A 29 -21.17 13.78 10.69
C MET A 29 -20.90 12.89 9.46
N ILE A 30 -19.80 13.13 8.75
CA ILE A 30 -19.27 12.29 7.68
C ILE A 30 -17.90 11.78 8.10
N SER A 31 -17.70 10.48 8.13
CA SER A 31 -16.47 9.81 8.55
C SER A 31 -16.09 8.71 7.57
N PRO A 32 -15.18 8.99 6.62
CA PRO A 32 -14.68 7.98 5.69
C PRO A 32 -14.00 6.79 6.38
N GLU A 33 -13.50 7.00 7.60
CA GLU A 33 -12.84 5.98 8.41
C GLU A 33 -13.80 4.88 8.86
N THR A 34 -15.09 5.22 9.04
CA THR A 34 -16.13 4.29 9.49
C THR A 34 -17.15 3.92 8.40
N ASP A 35 -16.89 4.23 7.12
CA ASP A 35 -17.87 4.11 6.03
C ASP A 35 -19.20 4.80 6.33
N ASN A 36 -19.14 5.88 7.12
CA ASN A 36 -20.28 6.65 7.65
C ASN A 36 -21.16 5.91 8.67
N PHE A 37 -20.84 4.69 9.07
CA PHE A 37 -21.48 4.08 10.25
C PHE A 37 -21.14 4.90 11.50
N ASP A 38 -22.07 4.99 12.43
CA ASP A 38 -21.85 5.69 13.69
C ASP A 38 -20.84 4.96 14.58
N SER A 39 -20.71 3.65 14.41
CA SER A 39 -19.62 2.88 15.00
C SER A 39 -19.24 1.63 14.19
N ILE A 40 -17.95 1.27 14.29
CA ILE A 40 -17.40 0.01 13.83
C ILE A 40 -17.04 -0.83 15.04
N LEU A 41 -17.52 -2.06 15.08
CA LEU A 41 -17.09 -3.09 16.03
C LEU A 41 -16.18 -4.08 15.30
N LEU A 42 -14.89 -4.08 15.63
CA LEU A 42 -13.90 -4.98 15.06
C LEU A 42 -13.63 -6.12 16.04
N VAL A 43 -13.88 -7.34 15.63
CA VAL A 43 -13.60 -8.58 16.38
C VAL A 43 -12.49 -9.33 15.67
N ILE A 44 -11.37 -9.56 16.34
CA ILE A 44 -10.25 -10.34 15.83
C ILE A 44 -10.33 -11.74 16.44
N VAL A 45 -10.30 -12.77 15.59
CA VAL A 45 -10.37 -14.18 15.99
C VAL A 45 -9.14 -14.95 15.52
N LYS A 46 -8.87 -16.11 16.16
CA LYS A 46 -7.73 -16.98 15.79
C LYS A 46 -7.90 -17.58 14.40
N SER A 47 -9.13 -18.00 14.07
CA SER A 47 -9.46 -18.61 12.79
C SER A 47 -10.93 -18.40 12.46
N LEU A 48 -11.24 -18.27 11.17
CA LEU A 48 -12.58 -18.13 10.64
C LEU A 48 -12.66 -18.77 9.26
N GLU A 49 -13.68 -19.57 8.95
CA GLU A 49 -13.82 -20.25 7.64
C GLU A 49 -13.79 -19.27 6.47
N GLU A 50 -14.58 -18.20 6.54
CA GLU A 50 -14.64 -17.16 5.51
C GLU A 50 -13.55 -16.07 5.65
N LYS A 51 -12.60 -16.22 6.61
CA LYS A 51 -11.58 -15.25 6.97
C LYS A 51 -12.07 -13.84 7.33
N TRP A 52 -13.20 -13.38 6.78
CA TRP A 52 -13.80 -12.08 7.04
C TRP A 52 -15.33 -12.12 6.92
N LEU A 53 -16.02 -11.79 8.01
CA LEU A 53 -17.48 -11.70 8.07
C LEU A 53 -17.88 -10.27 8.43
N VAL A 54 -18.88 -9.74 7.73
CA VAL A 54 -19.43 -8.40 7.98
C VAL A 54 -20.93 -8.48 8.23
N LYS A 55 -21.40 -7.76 9.28
CA LYS A 55 -22.82 -7.57 9.56
C LYS A 55 -23.10 -6.10 9.85
N HIS A 56 -24.18 -5.58 9.29
CA HIS A 56 -24.64 -4.23 9.58
C HIS A 56 -25.82 -4.29 10.53
N TYR A 57 -25.87 -3.32 11.46
CA TYR A 57 -26.92 -3.18 12.47
C TYR A 57 -27.46 -1.77 12.43
N GLU A 58 -28.75 -1.64 12.70
CA GLU A 58 -29.43 -0.36 12.81
C GLU A 58 -30.23 -0.33 14.11
N PHE A 59 -30.14 0.77 14.85
CA PHE A 59 -30.82 0.99 16.13
C PHE A 59 -31.40 2.39 16.15
N LYS A 60 -32.71 2.50 16.12
CA LYS A 60 -33.39 3.79 16.06
C LYS A 60 -32.82 4.61 14.89
N GLU A 61 -32.01 5.65 15.17
CA GLU A 61 -31.38 6.53 14.18
C GLU A 61 -29.87 6.34 14.10
N GLN A 62 -29.33 5.26 14.65
CA GLN A 62 -27.90 4.98 14.68
C GLN A 62 -27.58 3.67 13.97
N SER A 63 -26.43 3.64 13.32
CA SER A 63 -25.95 2.49 12.55
C SER A 63 -24.59 1.98 13.05
N ALA A 64 -24.39 0.67 12.97
CA ALA A 64 -23.11 0.05 13.30
C ALA A 64 -22.73 -1.06 12.33
N ALA A 65 -21.44 -1.19 12.03
CA ALA A 65 -20.92 -2.33 11.30
C ALA A 65 -20.06 -3.20 12.22
N LEU A 66 -20.33 -4.50 12.22
CA LEU A 66 -19.53 -5.52 12.86
C LEU A 66 -18.64 -6.17 11.81
N HIS A 67 -17.34 -6.14 12.02
CA HIS A 67 -16.35 -6.89 11.25
C HIS A 67 -15.74 -7.95 12.14
N VAL A 68 -15.85 -9.22 11.75
CA VAL A 68 -15.13 -10.34 12.37
C VAL A 68 -14.06 -10.78 11.41
N ILE A 69 -12.82 -10.74 11.84
CA ILE A 69 -11.67 -11.00 10.97
C ILE A 69 -10.74 -12.05 11.59
N ASP A 70 -10.26 -12.92 10.74
CA ASP A 70 -9.20 -13.86 11.02
C ASP A 70 -7.85 -13.15 11.22
N GLN A 71 -7.04 -13.62 12.19
CA GLN A 71 -5.74 -13.00 12.47
C GLN A 71 -4.75 -13.08 11.31
N GLU A 72 -4.81 -14.13 10.47
CA GLU A 72 -3.92 -14.28 9.31
C GLU A 72 -4.26 -13.25 8.23
N LEU A 73 -5.55 -13.09 7.92
CA LEU A 73 -6.00 -12.08 6.96
C LEU A 73 -5.72 -10.65 7.47
N LEU A 74 -5.88 -10.42 8.77
CA LEU A 74 -5.51 -9.14 9.37
C LEU A 74 -4.02 -8.85 9.19
N GLN A 75 -3.17 -9.83 9.42
CA GLN A 75 -1.72 -9.71 9.24
C GLN A 75 -1.39 -9.41 7.77
N GLU A 76 -2.01 -10.11 6.81
CA GLU A 76 -1.89 -9.82 5.38
C GLU A 76 -2.29 -8.36 5.06
N TRP A 77 -3.40 -7.88 5.60
CA TRP A 77 -3.83 -6.49 5.39
C TRP A 77 -2.84 -5.46 5.96
N ILE A 78 -2.26 -5.76 7.12
CA ILE A 78 -1.22 -4.93 7.73
C ILE A 78 0.02 -4.92 6.84
N GLU A 79 0.47 -6.03 6.35
CA GLU A 79 1.69 -6.16 5.54
C GLU A 79 1.53 -5.55 4.13
N THR A 80 0.39 -5.75 3.48
CA THR A 80 0.16 -5.30 2.10
C THR A 80 -0.58 -3.98 1.97
N SER A 81 -1.22 -3.45 3.05
CA SER A 81 -2.20 -2.34 3.02
C SER A 81 -3.38 -2.56 2.08
N THR A 82 -3.73 -3.76 1.82
CA THR A 82 -4.90 -4.07 0.98
C THR A 82 -6.18 -3.48 1.58
N TYR A 83 -6.32 -3.52 2.92
CA TYR A 83 -7.45 -2.91 3.62
C TYR A 83 -7.00 -1.96 4.74
N ARG A 84 -6.60 -0.74 4.38
CA ARG A 84 -6.03 0.27 5.29
C ARG A 84 -6.91 0.69 6.44
N ARG A 85 -8.24 0.64 6.26
CA ARG A 85 -9.20 0.98 7.34
C ARG A 85 -9.02 0.10 8.56
N ALA A 86 -8.76 -1.20 8.39
CA ALA A 86 -8.54 -2.09 9.53
C ALA A 86 -7.35 -1.65 10.39
N VAL A 87 -6.25 -1.20 9.76
CA VAL A 87 -5.09 -0.65 10.48
C VAL A 87 -5.48 0.60 11.25
N GLU A 88 -6.25 1.49 10.63
CA GLU A 88 -6.74 2.72 11.27
C GLU A 88 -7.71 2.42 12.43
N TRP A 89 -8.59 1.42 12.27
CA TRP A 89 -9.48 0.97 13.35
C TRP A 89 -8.69 0.39 14.53
N ILE A 90 -7.62 -0.35 14.28
CA ILE A 90 -6.78 -0.86 15.35
C ILE A 90 -6.06 0.27 16.07
N ILE A 91 -5.40 1.17 15.35
CA ILE A 91 -4.63 2.27 15.95
C ILE A 91 -5.54 3.19 16.78
N ASN A 92 -6.67 3.61 16.21
CA ASN A 92 -7.54 4.63 16.78
C ASN A 92 -8.72 4.08 17.60
N GLY A 93 -9.08 2.80 17.42
CA GLY A 93 -10.18 2.17 18.12
C GLY A 93 -9.92 2.01 19.62
N ARG A 94 -10.97 2.08 20.44
CA ARG A 94 -10.92 1.80 21.86
C ARG A 94 -11.05 0.30 22.10
N ILE A 95 -10.20 -0.27 22.94
CA ILE A 95 -10.22 -1.68 23.30
C ILE A 95 -11.42 -1.95 24.21
N ILE A 96 -12.27 -2.91 23.84
CA ILE A 96 -13.39 -3.41 24.62
C ILE A 96 -13.02 -4.72 25.33
N TYR A 97 -12.32 -5.58 24.63
CA TYR A 97 -11.85 -6.87 25.13
C TYR A 97 -10.48 -7.18 24.52
N ASP A 98 -9.56 -7.68 25.36
CA ASP A 98 -8.20 -7.99 24.94
C ASP A 98 -7.72 -9.28 25.63
N ARG A 99 -7.57 -10.34 24.87
CA ARG A 99 -7.09 -11.61 25.39
C ARG A 99 -5.57 -11.63 25.36
N ASN A 100 -4.96 -11.79 26.54
CA ASN A 100 -3.49 -11.84 26.68
C ASN A 100 -2.78 -10.64 26.05
N GLU A 101 -3.38 -9.45 26.13
CA GLU A 101 -2.81 -8.19 25.60
C GLU A 101 -2.55 -8.22 24.07
N TYR A 102 -3.23 -9.09 23.33
CA TYR A 102 -3.04 -9.26 21.89
C TYR A 102 -3.20 -7.93 21.12
N ILE A 103 -4.29 -7.19 21.39
CA ILE A 103 -4.53 -5.91 20.73
C ILE A 103 -3.54 -4.83 21.19
N ALA A 104 -3.20 -4.82 22.48
CA ALA A 104 -2.23 -3.88 23.02
C ALA A 104 -0.86 -4.04 22.35
N GLN A 105 -0.38 -5.28 22.20
CA GLN A 105 0.85 -5.61 21.50
C GLN A 105 0.76 -5.27 20.01
N LEU A 106 -0.37 -5.58 19.37
CA LEU A 106 -0.60 -5.25 17.96
C LEU A 106 -0.56 -3.73 17.72
N LYS A 107 -1.19 -2.94 18.59
CA LYS A 107 -1.13 -1.47 18.53
C LYS A 107 0.30 -0.94 18.66
N GLU A 108 1.09 -1.51 19.56
CA GLU A 108 2.48 -1.11 19.74
C GLU A 108 3.32 -1.45 18.50
N THR A 109 3.14 -2.64 17.93
CA THR A 109 3.79 -3.03 16.68
C THR A 109 3.42 -2.10 15.51
N LEU A 110 2.16 -1.64 15.46
CA LEU A 110 1.70 -0.72 14.42
C LEU A 110 2.18 0.73 14.63
N ARG A 111 2.52 1.13 15.85
CA ARG A 111 3.12 2.45 16.12
C ARG A 111 4.54 2.56 15.62
N ILE A 112 5.29 1.48 15.69
CA ILE A 112 6.68 1.37 15.25
C ILE A 112 6.68 0.45 14.03
N PHE A 113 6.62 1.02 12.85
CA PHE A 113 6.65 0.23 11.62
C PHE A 113 8.06 -0.37 11.42
N PRO A 114 8.29 -1.70 11.62
CA PRO A 114 9.61 -2.31 11.54
C PRO A 114 10.24 -2.13 10.15
N GLN A 115 11.56 -2.01 10.09
CA GLN A 115 12.26 -1.67 8.84
C GLN A 115 12.10 -2.75 7.77
N ASP A 116 12.23 -4.02 8.14
CA ASP A 116 12.05 -5.18 7.26
C ASP A 116 10.66 -5.19 6.59
N LYS A 117 9.61 -4.90 7.37
CA LYS A 117 8.24 -4.79 6.86
C LYS A 117 8.00 -3.55 6.02
N ARG A 118 8.77 -2.46 6.26
CA ARG A 118 8.71 -1.25 5.42
C ARG A 118 9.25 -1.48 4.01
N GLU A 119 10.30 -2.28 3.85
CA GLU A 119 10.90 -2.56 2.54
C GLU A 119 9.89 -3.19 1.58
N LEU A 120 9.18 -4.23 2.01
CA LEU A 120 8.10 -4.83 1.20
C LEU A 120 7.02 -3.79 0.85
N ARG A 121 6.62 -2.96 1.81
CA ARG A 121 5.59 -1.93 1.60
C ARG A 121 6.04 -0.85 0.63
N LEU A 122 7.29 -0.41 0.73
CA LEU A 122 7.89 0.52 -0.22
C LEU A 122 7.92 -0.09 -1.62
N ALA A 123 8.32 -1.35 -1.77
CA ALA A 123 8.33 -2.05 -3.05
C ALA A 123 6.91 -2.15 -3.67
N ILE A 124 5.88 -2.43 -2.88
CA ILE A 124 4.49 -2.47 -3.34
C ILE A 124 4.03 -1.10 -3.86
N GLU A 125 4.23 -0.03 -3.10
CA GLU A 125 3.80 1.31 -3.52
C GLU A 125 4.67 1.87 -4.66
N PHE A 126 5.97 1.53 -4.68
CA PHE A 126 6.89 1.89 -5.75
C PHE A 126 6.52 1.21 -7.08
N SER A 127 6.15 -0.06 -7.05
CA SER A 127 5.73 -0.79 -8.26
C SER A 127 4.45 -0.18 -8.86
N LYS A 128 3.50 0.23 -8.02
CA LYS A 128 2.30 0.97 -8.47
C LYS A 128 2.65 2.35 -9.01
N LEU A 129 3.62 3.04 -8.38
CA LEU A 129 4.10 4.35 -8.81
C LEU A 129 4.78 4.26 -10.18
N THR A 130 5.73 3.35 -10.36
CA THR A 130 6.45 3.17 -11.63
C THR A 130 5.51 2.82 -12.77
N ARG A 131 4.52 1.94 -12.53
CA ARG A 131 3.50 1.63 -13.53
C ARG A 131 2.64 2.85 -13.88
N SER A 132 2.09 3.54 -12.88
CA SER A 132 1.20 4.67 -13.12
C SER A 132 1.93 5.84 -13.79
N TYR A 133 3.21 6.04 -13.44
CA TYR A 133 4.09 7.02 -14.07
C TYR A 133 4.38 6.66 -15.54
N SER A 134 4.77 5.41 -15.83
CA SER A 134 5.04 4.95 -17.20
C SER A 134 3.79 5.05 -18.10
N GLU A 135 2.63 4.62 -17.59
CA GLU A 135 1.35 4.78 -18.29
C GLU A 135 1.04 6.26 -18.57
N SER A 136 1.28 7.16 -17.60
CA SER A 136 1.06 8.60 -17.80
C SER A 136 1.97 9.19 -18.88
N ARG A 137 3.25 8.80 -18.86
CA ARG A 137 4.22 9.25 -19.86
C ARG A 137 3.83 8.81 -21.26
N ASN A 138 3.48 7.54 -21.45
CA ASN A 138 3.04 7.01 -22.74
C ASN A 138 1.78 7.74 -23.26
N LEU A 139 0.82 8.01 -22.38
CA LEU A 139 -0.39 8.76 -22.73
C LEU A 139 -0.09 10.22 -23.11
N TYR A 140 0.86 10.85 -22.43
CA TYR A 140 1.32 12.19 -22.76
C TYR A 140 1.98 12.22 -24.15
N GLU A 141 2.89 11.28 -24.43
CA GLU A 141 3.61 11.17 -25.70
C GLU A 141 2.64 10.89 -26.88
N THR A 142 1.53 10.22 -26.63
CA THR A 142 0.47 9.95 -27.62
C THR A 142 -0.63 11.01 -27.68
N GLY A 143 -0.50 12.10 -26.92
CA GLY A 143 -1.43 13.25 -26.97
C GLY A 143 -2.69 13.10 -26.12
N HIS A 144 -2.82 12.04 -25.31
CA HIS A 144 -3.97 11.80 -24.45
C HIS A 144 -3.81 12.47 -23.06
N TYR A 145 -3.77 13.81 -23.07
CA TYR A 145 -3.38 14.59 -21.87
C TYR A 145 -4.31 14.45 -20.67
N LEU A 146 -5.62 14.25 -20.86
CA LEU A 146 -6.57 14.08 -19.77
C LEU A 146 -6.38 12.72 -19.08
N ASP A 147 -6.13 11.67 -19.86
CA ASP A 147 -5.84 10.35 -19.33
C ASP A 147 -4.48 10.33 -18.63
N ALA A 148 -3.47 10.99 -19.23
CA ALA A 148 -2.16 11.20 -18.60
C ALA A 148 -2.29 11.92 -17.24
N TYR A 149 -3.10 12.99 -17.17
CA TYR A 149 -3.39 13.71 -15.93
C TYR A 149 -4.01 12.79 -14.85
N SER A 150 -4.97 11.96 -15.24
CA SER A 150 -5.60 10.99 -14.32
C SER A 150 -4.61 9.97 -13.77
N ARG A 151 -3.65 9.52 -14.61
CA ARG A 151 -2.57 8.62 -14.15
C ARG A 151 -1.57 9.33 -13.24
N LEU A 152 -1.26 10.60 -13.51
CA LEU A 152 -0.39 11.40 -12.65
C LEU A 152 -0.98 11.62 -11.26
N LEU A 153 -2.28 11.85 -11.13
CA LEU A 153 -2.94 11.93 -9.82
C LEU A 153 -2.74 10.65 -9.02
N ARG A 154 -2.82 9.48 -9.67
CA ARG A 154 -2.53 8.20 -9.03
C ARG A 154 -1.05 8.07 -8.65
N SER A 155 -0.14 8.47 -9.54
CA SER A 155 1.31 8.47 -9.26
C SER A 155 1.64 9.30 -8.03
N LEU A 156 1.12 10.52 -7.93
CA LEU A 156 1.29 11.37 -6.75
C LEU A 156 0.72 10.72 -5.48
N HIS A 157 -0.41 10.01 -5.59
CA HIS A 157 -0.98 9.32 -4.45
C HIS A 157 -0.08 8.18 -3.94
N TYR A 158 0.55 7.43 -4.83
CA TYR A 158 1.54 6.40 -4.45
C TYR A 158 2.81 7.04 -3.89
N LEU A 159 3.30 8.14 -4.49
CA LEU A 159 4.44 8.91 -3.98
C LEU A 159 4.17 9.44 -2.56
N GLY A 160 2.96 9.97 -2.31
CA GLY A 160 2.55 10.40 -0.98
C GLY A 160 2.59 9.28 0.06
N ARG A 161 2.17 8.06 -0.32
CA ARG A 161 2.24 6.89 0.57
C ARG A 161 3.69 6.47 0.83
N ILE A 162 4.54 6.46 -0.20
CA ILE A 162 5.97 6.20 -0.04
C ILE A 162 6.57 7.17 0.97
N ALA A 163 6.31 8.47 0.84
CA ALA A 163 6.81 9.49 1.75
C ALA A 163 6.38 9.26 3.22
N ILE A 164 5.16 8.76 3.44
CA ILE A 164 4.66 8.40 4.77
C ILE A 164 5.41 7.17 5.32
N ILE A 165 5.56 6.13 4.49
CA ILE A 165 6.20 4.86 4.88
C ILE A 165 7.70 5.08 5.16
N GLU A 166 8.41 5.87 4.36
CA GLU A 166 9.81 6.24 4.58
C GLU A 166 10.04 6.85 5.97
N LYS A 167 9.07 7.60 6.48
CA LYS A 167 9.10 8.19 7.83
C LYS A 167 8.65 7.25 8.95
N GLY A 168 8.36 5.99 8.62
CA GLY A 168 7.97 4.96 9.60
C GLY A 168 6.51 5.00 10.01
N TYR A 169 5.62 5.63 9.22
CA TYR A 169 4.19 5.68 9.50
C TYR A 169 3.39 4.81 8.54
N HIS A 170 2.21 4.38 8.98
CA HIS A 170 1.23 3.74 8.12
C HIS A 170 0.38 4.80 7.39
N PRO A 171 0.14 4.64 6.07
CA PRO A 171 -0.76 5.54 5.33
C PRO A 171 -2.20 5.44 5.84
N GLU A 172 -2.74 6.57 6.29
CA GLU A 172 -4.14 6.74 6.71
C GLU A 172 -5.11 6.75 5.51
N VAL A 173 -6.42 6.71 5.79
CA VAL A 173 -7.45 6.85 4.74
C VAL A 173 -7.34 8.24 4.10
N MET A 174 -7.14 9.30 4.89
CA MET A 174 -6.95 10.67 4.42
C MET A 174 -5.47 10.98 4.16
N VAL A 175 -4.88 10.30 3.18
CA VAL A 175 -3.46 10.36 2.84
C VAL A 175 -2.93 11.80 2.71
N TRP A 176 -3.62 12.70 2.01
CA TRP A 176 -3.09 14.04 1.75
C TRP A 176 -3.04 14.94 3.00
N SER A 177 -3.94 14.75 3.94
CA SER A 177 -3.86 15.42 5.25
C SER A 177 -2.65 14.95 6.05
N GLN A 178 -2.31 13.68 5.94
CA GLN A 178 -1.13 13.09 6.56
C GLN A 178 0.16 13.53 5.85
N VAL A 179 0.21 13.47 4.51
CA VAL A 179 1.37 13.92 3.71
C VAL A 179 1.70 15.38 3.97
N LYS A 180 0.69 16.25 4.08
CA LYS A 180 0.91 17.67 4.39
C LYS A 180 1.69 17.90 5.67
N ARG A 181 1.53 17.02 6.69
CA ARG A 181 2.26 17.10 7.96
C ARG A 181 3.64 16.46 7.90
N ILE A 182 3.81 15.39 7.11
CA ILE A 182 4.98 14.53 7.11
C ILE A 182 5.99 14.93 6.04
N ASP A 183 5.53 15.22 4.83
CA ASP A 183 6.34 15.61 3.67
C ASP A 183 5.66 16.74 2.89
N PRO A 184 5.85 17.99 3.32
CA PRO A 184 5.24 19.15 2.64
C PRO A 184 5.71 19.34 1.19
N GLU A 185 6.89 18.82 0.81
CA GLU A 185 7.39 18.89 -0.56
C GLU A 185 6.53 18.05 -1.50
N VAL A 186 6.29 16.79 -1.12
CA VAL A 186 5.38 15.90 -1.88
C VAL A 186 3.95 16.44 -1.89
N TYR A 187 3.48 17.01 -0.77
CA TYR A 187 2.16 17.65 -0.73
C TYR A 187 2.06 18.79 -1.74
N LYS A 188 3.10 19.61 -1.87
CA LYS A 188 3.14 20.74 -2.80
C LYS A 188 3.04 20.28 -4.26
N LEU A 189 3.67 19.17 -4.65
CA LEU A 189 3.52 18.62 -6.00
C LEU A 189 2.06 18.32 -6.34
N TYR A 190 1.34 17.71 -5.39
CA TYR A 190 -0.08 17.43 -5.57
C TYR A 190 -0.91 18.72 -5.67
N GLU A 191 -0.66 19.67 -4.78
CA GLU A 191 -1.37 20.96 -4.75
C GLU A 191 -1.18 21.74 -6.06
N GLU A 192 0.06 21.78 -6.57
CA GLU A 192 0.39 22.42 -7.85
C GLU A 192 -0.34 21.75 -9.03
N LEU A 193 -0.32 20.41 -9.10
CA LEU A 193 -1.04 19.72 -10.18
C LEU A 193 -2.54 20.04 -10.18
N VAL A 194 -3.16 20.08 -9.00
CA VAL A 194 -4.62 20.25 -8.86
C VAL A 194 -5.05 21.70 -8.99
N ARG A 195 -4.28 22.66 -8.44
CA ARG A 195 -4.67 24.08 -8.35
C ARG A 195 -4.11 24.96 -9.47
N SER A 196 -3.14 24.47 -10.23
CA SER A 196 -2.57 25.22 -11.34
C SER A 196 -3.63 25.61 -12.37
N THR A 197 -3.55 26.82 -12.88
CA THR A 197 -4.42 27.35 -13.97
C THR A 197 -3.81 27.12 -15.35
N GLU A 198 -2.62 26.55 -15.43
CA GLU A 198 -1.96 26.21 -16.68
C GLU A 198 -2.78 25.18 -17.49
N GLU A 199 -2.57 25.18 -18.80
CA GLU A 199 -3.16 24.18 -19.69
C GLU A 199 -2.78 22.75 -19.24
N THR A 200 -3.71 21.80 -19.39
CA THR A 200 -3.53 20.41 -18.93
C THR A 200 -2.24 19.78 -19.48
N LYS A 201 -1.93 20.00 -20.77
CA LYS A 201 -0.67 19.53 -21.37
C LYS A 201 0.55 20.00 -20.58
N LYS A 202 0.60 21.30 -20.27
CA LYS A 202 1.74 21.91 -19.56
C LYS A 202 1.84 21.41 -18.13
N ARG A 203 0.71 21.26 -17.43
CA ARG A 203 0.69 20.69 -16.07
C ARG A 203 1.20 19.27 -16.04
N VAL A 204 0.78 18.44 -17.01
CA VAL A 204 1.23 17.05 -17.12
C VAL A 204 2.73 17.00 -17.38
N GLU A 205 3.24 17.80 -18.34
CA GLU A 205 4.67 17.87 -18.67
C GLU A 205 5.53 18.20 -17.45
N LEU A 206 5.21 19.27 -16.73
CA LEU A 206 5.94 19.72 -15.55
C LEU A 206 5.90 18.67 -14.43
N MET A 207 4.76 18.02 -14.25
CA MET A 207 4.59 17.05 -13.20
C MET A 207 5.30 15.73 -13.53
N LEU A 208 5.37 15.31 -14.79
CA LEU A 208 6.18 14.16 -15.21
C LEU A 208 7.66 14.36 -14.82
N LEU A 209 8.20 15.56 -15.06
CA LEU A 209 9.58 15.90 -14.66
C LEU A 209 9.75 15.86 -13.13
N ALA A 210 8.79 16.43 -12.40
CA ALA A 210 8.86 16.46 -10.94
C ALA A 210 8.78 15.04 -10.32
N ILE A 211 7.92 14.18 -10.87
CA ILE A 211 7.80 12.79 -10.40
C ILE A 211 9.04 11.97 -10.79
N ASP A 212 9.62 12.17 -11.98
CA ASP A 212 10.87 11.49 -12.35
C ASP A 212 11.99 11.81 -11.36
N PHE A 213 12.13 13.07 -10.99
CA PHE A 213 13.09 13.50 -9.98
C PHE A 213 12.82 12.84 -8.61
N ALA A 214 11.56 12.82 -8.19
CA ALA A 214 11.15 12.21 -6.92
C ALA A 214 11.36 10.69 -6.89
N LEU A 215 11.12 10.01 -8.03
CA LEU A 215 11.40 8.59 -8.23
C LEU A 215 12.91 8.32 -8.11
N ASN A 216 13.75 9.06 -8.85
CA ASN A 216 15.20 8.89 -8.83
C ASN A 216 15.76 8.94 -7.40
N LYS A 217 15.34 9.93 -6.62
CA LYS A 217 15.78 10.12 -5.23
C LYS A 217 15.44 8.94 -4.31
N ARG A 218 14.40 8.16 -4.64
CA ARG A 218 13.85 7.10 -3.78
C ARG A 218 14.08 5.70 -4.31
N THR A 219 14.68 5.57 -5.49
CA THR A 219 14.80 4.28 -6.17
C THR A 219 15.53 3.25 -5.33
N ASP A 220 16.69 3.59 -4.76
CA ASP A 220 17.50 2.65 -3.98
C ASP A 220 16.72 2.09 -2.78
N THR A 221 16.07 2.97 -2.01
CA THR A 221 15.30 2.56 -0.84
C THR A 221 14.04 1.77 -1.22
N CYS A 222 13.35 2.18 -2.28
CA CYS A 222 12.08 1.56 -2.66
C CYS A 222 12.25 0.26 -3.45
N ALA A 223 13.37 0.11 -4.18
CA ALA A 223 13.70 -1.10 -4.91
C ALA A 223 14.43 -2.14 -4.07
N ALA A 224 14.90 -1.78 -2.87
CA ALA A 224 15.74 -2.64 -2.02
C ALA A 224 15.17 -4.06 -1.85
N HIS A 225 13.88 -4.18 -1.56
CA HIS A 225 13.23 -5.49 -1.42
C HIS A 225 13.38 -6.36 -2.67
N LEU A 226 13.10 -5.83 -3.87
CA LEU A 226 13.24 -6.58 -5.12
C LEU A 226 14.70 -6.91 -5.42
N ILE A 227 15.61 -5.97 -5.18
CA ILE A 227 17.04 -6.17 -5.38
C ILE A 227 17.56 -7.25 -4.42
N ASN A 228 17.14 -7.27 -3.16
CA ASN A 228 17.49 -8.32 -2.20
C ASN A 228 17.03 -9.69 -2.68
N VAL A 229 15.78 -9.84 -3.13
CA VAL A 229 15.28 -11.10 -3.70
C VAL A 229 16.10 -11.51 -4.94
N MET A 230 16.39 -10.58 -5.84
CA MET A 230 17.17 -10.91 -7.04
C MET A 230 18.62 -11.28 -6.72
N SER A 231 19.16 -10.79 -5.59
CA SER A 231 20.52 -11.09 -5.12
C SER A 231 20.66 -12.42 -4.37
N GLU A 232 19.55 -13.16 -4.15
CA GLU A 232 19.58 -14.51 -3.54
C GLU A 232 20.38 -15.53 -4.36
N ARG A 233 20.56 -15.26 -5.65
CA ARG A 233 21.37 -16.09 -6.55
C ARG A 233 22.13 -15.24 -7.57
N HIS A 234 23.25 -15.76 -8.04
CA HIS A 234 24.08 -15.12 -9.07
C HIS A 234 23.55 -15.32 -10.50
N GLU A 235 22.79 -16.40 -10.75
CA GLU A 235 22.24 -16.69 -12.07
C GLU A 235 21.14 -15.68 -12.44
N PRO A 236 21.10 -15.22 -13.72
CA PRO A 236 20.07 -14.31 -14.18
C PRO A 236 18.66 -14.87 -14.04
N TRP A 237 17.74 -14.06 -13.54
CA TRP A 237 16.34 -14.43 -13.31
C TRP A 237 15.51 -14.37 -14.60
N GLY A 238 14.70 -15.40 -14.85
CA GLY A 238 13.58 -15.29 -15.77
C GLY A 238 12.44 -14.45 -15.19
N PHE A 239 11.74 -13.67 -16.01
CA PHE A 239 10.62 -12.86 -15.53
C PHE A 239 9.53 -13.71 -14.85
N GLY A 240 9.22 -14.87 -15.40
CA GLY A 240 8.24 -15.80 -14.82
C GLY A 240 8.65 -16.32 -13.43
N GLU A 241 9.94 -16.57 -13.22
CA GLU A 241 10.48 -17.01 -11.93
C GLU A 241 10.29 -15.91 -10.87
N LEU A 242 10.68 -14.67 -11.17
CA LEU A 242 10.46 -13.53 -10.28
C LEU A 242 8.97 -13.31 -9.98
N LYS A 243 8.11 -13.36 -11.00
CA LYS A 243 6.67 -13.15 -10.85
C LYS A 243 6.01 -14.19 -9.94
N THR A 244 6.55 -15.41 -9.87
CA THR A 244 6.03 -16.51 -9.05
C THR A 244 6.73 -16.62 -7.69
N HIS A 245 7.78 -15.82 -7.45
CA HIS A 245 8.48 -15.81 -6.18
C HIS A 245 7.54 -15.34 -5.05
N PRO A 246 7.48 -16.04 -3.90
CA PRO A 246 6.57 -15.69 -2.81
C PRO A 246 6.65 -14.23 -2.37
N ASP A 247 7.87 -13.70 -2.19
CA ASP A 247 8.11 -12.33 -1.71
C ASP A 247 7.79 -11.26 -2.76
N VAL A 248 7.80 -11.60 -4.05
CA VAL A 248 7.41 -10.71 -5.15
C VAL A 248 5.90 -10.77 -5.43
N SER A 249 5.23 -11.83 -5.00
CA SER A 249 3.79 -12.04 -5.21
C SER A 249 2.91 -10.83 -4.86
N PRO A 250 3.17 -10.05 -3.78
CA PRO A 250 2.35 -8.88 -3.42
C PRO A 250 2.31 -7.78 -4.47
N TYR A 251 3.32 -7.65 -5.34
CA TYR A 251 3.39 -6.63 -6.40
C TYR A 251 3.61 -7.20 -7.81
N LYS A 252 3.36 -8.49 -8.00
CA LYS A 252 3.56 -9.21 -9.27
C LYS A 252 2.84 -8.62 -10.48
N TYR A 253 1.72 -7.92 -10.28
CA TYR A 253 0.95 -7.31 -11.37
C TYR A 253 1.57 -5.99 -11.89
N ASP A 254 2.38 -5.35 -11.06
CA ASP A 254 3.07 -4.10 -11.38
C ASP A 254 4.57 -4.33 -11.69
N LEU A 255 5.04 -5.58 -11.57
CA LEU A 255 6.46 -5.97 -11.68
C LEU A 255 7.09 -5.58 -13.03
N VAL A 256 6.36 -5.71 -14.14
CA VAL A 256 6.88 -5.37 -15.47
C VAL A 256 7.40 -3.93 -15.51
N SER A 257 6.57 -2.98 -15.08
CA SER A 257 6.93 -1.55 -15.11
C SER A 257 8.09 -1.23 -14.17
N THR A 258 8.17 -1.93 -13.04
CA THR A 258 9.28 -1.79 -12.09
C THR A 258 10.58 -2.30 -12.71
N MET A 259 10.55 -3.47 -13.31
CA MET A 259 11.72 -4.05 -13.97
C MET A 259 12.23 -3.17 -15.12
N GLU A 260 11.34 -2.71 -16.01
CA GLU A 260 11.72 -1.82 -17.11
C GLU A 260 12.29 -0.47 -16.59
N TYR A 261 11.73 0.06 -15.50
CA TYR A 261 12.26 1.26 -14.86
C TYR A 261 13.67 1.03 -14.29
N LEU A 262 13.89 -0.08 -13.60
CA LEU A 262 15.21 -0.41 -13.03
C LEU A 262 16.25 -0.74 -14.11
N VAL A 263 15.83 -1.33 -15.23
CA VAL A 263 16.69 -1.50 -16.42
C VAL A 263 17.04 -0.14 -17.02
N PHE A 264 16.07 0.76 -17.17
CA PHE A 264 16.34 2.12 -17.67
C PHE A 264 17.30 2.93 -16.77
N LYS A 265 17.32 2.63 -15.45
CA LYS A 265 18.24 3.25 -14.48
C LYS A 265 19.57 2.50 -14.33
N ASP A 266 19.85 1.51 -15.16
CA ASP A 266 21.07 0.69 -15.09
C ASP A 266 21.29 -0.02 -13.75
N ILE A 267 20.23 -0.23 -12.95
CA ILE A 267 20.27 -1.01 -11.71
C ILE A 267 20.16 -2.50 -12.00
N ILE A 268 19.40 -2.85 -13.03
CA ILE A 268 19.23 -4.22 -13.53
C ILE A 268 19.70 -4.28 -14.98
N THR A 269 20.48 -5.31 -15.31
CA THR A 269 20.91 -5.60 -16.68
C THR A 269 20.05 -6.70 -17.30
N VAL A 270 19.77 -6.56 -18.61
CA VAL A 270 19.11 -7.58 -19.41
C VAL A 270 20.17 -8.49 -20.02
N ILE A 271 20.11 -9.77 -19.68
CA ILE A 271 20.95 -10.83 -20.28
C ILE A 271 20.11 -11.55 -21.34
N LEU A 272 20.65 -11.65 -22.56
CA LEU A 272 20.02 -12.32 -23.65
C LEU A 272 20.52 -13.77 -23.74
N GLU A 273 19.65 -14.73 -23.41
CA GLU A 273 19.94 -16.16 -23.50
C GLU A 273 19.50 -16.71 -24.87
N GLU A 274 20.33 -17.53 -25.48
CA GLU A 274 20.00 -18.17 -26.77
C GLU A 274 18.83 -19.14 -26.61
N THR A 275 18.01 -19.22 -27.65
CA THR A 275 16.92 -20.19 -27.76
C THR A 275 17.20 -21.16 -28.91
N LYS A 276 16.27 -22.06 -29.18
CA LYS A 276 16.33 -22.94 -30.37
C LYS A 276 16.24 -22.18 -31.69
N SER A 277 15.93 -20.89 -31.67
CA SER A 277 15.86 -20.01 -32.83
C SER A 277 17.05 -19.04 -32.84
N GLU A 278 17.75 -18.93 -33.98
CA GLU A 278 18.87 -17.98 -34.12
C GLU A 278 18.46 -16.50 -33.97
N THR A 279 17.20 -16.19 -34.23
CA THR A 279 16.67 -14.79 -34.19
C THR A 279 15.93 -14.43 -32.93
N ILE A 280 15.55 -15.42 -32.11
CA ILE A 280 14.76 -15.21 -30.87
C ILE A 280 15.65 -15.48 -29.69
N ARG A 281 15.76 -14.51 -28.80
CA ARG A 281 16.50 -14.61 -27.53
C ARG A 281 15.58 -14.43 -26.35
N HIS A 282 15.83 -15.18 -25.27
CA HIS A 282 15.10 -15.06 -24.02
C HIS A 282 15.73 -13.96 -23.17
N ARG A 283 14.94 -12.99 -22.69
CA ARG A 283 15.39 -11.95 -21.75
C ARG A 283 15.41 -12.51 -20.34
N LYS A 284 16.58 -12.46 -19.73
CA LYS A 284 16.77 -12.66 -18.29
C LYS A 284 17.30 -11.38 -17.65
N TYR A 285 17.23 -11.31 -16.35
CA TYR A 285 17.49 -10.09 -15.58
C TYR A 285 18.47 -10.38 -14.47
N GLN A 286 19.43 -9.50 -14.28
CA GLN A 286 20.46 -9.60 -13.24
C GLN A 286 20.71 -8.22 -12.62
N VAL A 287 20.93 -8.18 -11.30
CA VAL A 287 21.32 -6.96 -10.60
C VAL A 287 22.74 -6.57 -11.02
N ASN A 288 22.97 -5.29 -11.29
CA ASN A 288 24.31 -4.79 -11.58
C ASN A 288 25.16 -4.68 -10.32
N ASP A 289 26.44 -5.04 -10.40
CA ASP A 289 27.41 -4.92 -9.28
C ASP A 289 27.53 -3.50 -8.73
N ALA A 290 27.23 -2.47 -9.53
CA ALA A 290 27.21 -1.06 -9.13
C ALA A 290 25.97 -0.68 -8.29
N GLY A 291 24.89 -1.47 -8.31
CA GLY A 291 23.67 -1.27 -7.55
C GLY A 291 23.72 -1.78 -6.09
N MET A 292 24.85 -2.36 -5.69
CA MET A 292 25.08 -2.91 -4.33
C MET A 292 25.82 -1.92 -3.40
N LYS A 293 25.75 -0.60 -3.66
CA LYS A 293 26.41 0.41 -2.80
C LYS A 293 25.44 1.08 -1.85
#